data_5890717a3ba5c5925e614e6cf0cb9921
#
_entry.id   5890717a3ba5c5925e614e6cf0cb9921
#
_cell.length_a   1.000
_cell.length_b   1.000
_cell.length_c   1.000
_cell.angle_alpha   90.00
_cell.angle_beta   90.00
_cell.angle_gamma   90.00
#
_symmetry.space_group_name_H-M   'P 1'
#
loop_
_entity.id
_entity.type
_entity.pdbx_description
1 polymer ?
#
loop_
_entity_poly.entity_id
_entity_poly.type
_entity_poly.pdbx_seq_one_letter_code
_entity_poly.pdbx_strand_id
1 'polypeptide(L)'
;MTPHEVAPLWRTIPQPLALQVLVAAAGLALIAAELWWFLGPHGAGVAAGEGEQGMQEITITVQGGYAPARVRVKAGRPVRLLFHRTDPSGCVAQVIFPDFQRSLDLPLGATTSIELLPERPGSYPFHCGMAMVRGSLEAE
;
A
#
# COMPACT_ATOMS: atom_id res chain seq x y z
N MET A 1 59.34 31.25 20.86
CA MET A 1 57.93 30.87 20.81
C MET A 1 57.81 29.52 20.18
N THR A 2 57.59 28.50 20.99
CA THR A 2 57.32 27.16 20.48
C THR A 2 55.87 27.11 20.03
N PRO A 3 55.58 26.68 18.78
CA PRO A 3 54.18 26.49 18.38
C PRO A 3 53.58 25.42 19.29
N HIS A 4 52.51 25.77 19.94
CA HIS A 4 51.71 24.84 20.69
C HIS A 4 51.11 23.87 19.64
N GLU A 5 51.68 22.70 19.57
CA GLU A 5 51.16 21.59 18.81
C GLU A 5 49.82 21.20 19.48
N VAL A 6 48.74 21.63 18.85
CA VAL A 6 47.39 21.22 19.25
C VAL A 6 47.27 19.76 18.87
N ALA A 7 47.45 18.89 19.85
CA ALA A 7 47.22 17.46 19.63
C ALA A 7 45.79 17.27 19.08
N PRO A 8 45.64 16.56 17.97
CA PRO A 8 44.31 16.32 17.41
C PRO A 8 43.44 15.61 18.46
N LEU A 9 42.25 16.14 18.64
CA LEU A 9 41.27 15.59 19.60
C LEU A 9 40.77 14.21 19.20
N TRP A 10 41.14 13.73 18.01
CA TRP A 10 40.77 12.43 17.49
C TRP A 10 41.89 11.42 17.79
N ARG A 11 41.66 10.62 18.75
CA ARG A 11 42.52 9.47 19.01
C ARG A 11 42.03 8.31 18.15
N THR A 12 42.74 8.01 17.08
CA THR A 12 42.48 6.78 16.31
C THR A 12 42.91 5.58 17.17
N ILE A 13 41.93 4.85 17.66
CA ILE A 13 42.21 3.59 18.38
C ILE A 13 42.46 2.51 17.32
N PRO A 14 43.63 1.88 17.30
CA PRO A 14 43.90 0.80 16.37
C PRO A 14 43.00 -0.38 16.71
N GLN A 15 42.04 -0.66 15.85
CA GLN A 15 41.12 -1.77 16.02
C GLN A 15 41.58 -2.97 15.18
N PRO A 16 41.44 -4.18 15.70
CA PRO A 16 41.78 -5.37 14.94
C PRO A 16 40.92 -5.47 13.69
N LEU A 17 41.50 -5.91 12.59
CA LEU A 17 40.84 -6.05 11.30
C LEU A 17 39.57 -6.90 11.40
N ALA A 18 39.60 -7.92 12.24
CA ALA A 18 38.45 -8.79 12.49
C ALA A 18 37.25 -8.01 13.04
N LEU A 19 37.48 -7.06 13.95
CA LEU A 19 36.40 -6.21 14.49
C LEU A 19 35.82 -5.27 13.45
N GLN A 20 36.69 -4.68 12.60
CA GLN A 20 36.26 -3.81 11.50
C GLN A 20 35.39 -4.56 10.50
N VAL A 21 35.78 -5.75 10.11
CA VAL A 21 35.03 -6.62 9.20
C VAL A 21 33.68 -7.01 9.82
N LEU A 22 33.67 -7.34 11.10
CA LEU A 22 32.46 -7.75 11.81
C LEU A 22 31.44 -6.59 11.89
N VAL A 23 31.90 -5.38 12.20
CA VAL A 23 31.04 -4.19 12.26
C VAL A 23 30.50 -3.83 10.86
N ALA A 24 31.35 -3.91 9.85
CA ALA A 24 30.94 -3.66 8.46
C ALA A 24 29.89 -4.69 8.00
N ALA A 25 30.12 -5.96 8.29
CA ALA A 25 29.16 -7.03 7.96
C ALA A 25 27.82 -6.85 8.69
N ALA A 26 27.85 -6.48 9.96
CA ALA A 26 26.63 -6.19 10.74
C ALA A 26 25.89 -4.99 10.17
N GLY A 27 26.60 -3.93 9.80
CA GLY A 27 26.00 -2.75 9.18
C GLY A 27 25.32 -3.06 7.83
N LEU A 28 26.02 -3.83 6.99
CA LEU A 28 25.45 -4.27 5.71
C LEU A 28 24.23 -5.17 5.88
N ALA A 29 24.25 -6.06 6.89
CA ALA A 29 23.11 -6.91 7.18
C ALA A 29 21.89 -6.10 7.64
N LEU A 30 22.09 -5.06 8.44
CA LEU A 30 21.01 -4.15 8.87
C LEU A 30 20.45 -3.38 7.67
N ILE A 31 21.31 -2.83 6.83
CA ILE A 31 20.88 -2.13 5.62
C ILE A 31 20.11 -3.07 4.68
N ALA A 32 20.57 -4.29 4.51
CA ALA A 32 19.87 -5.29 3.71
C ALA A 32 18.50 -5.65 4.30
N ALA A 33 18.39 -5.77 5.61
CA ALA A 33 17.13 -6.02 6.30
C ALA A 33 16.15 -4.85 6.15
N GLU A 34 16.63 -3.62 6.27
CA GLU A 34 15.84 -2.40 6.04
C GLU A 34 15.35 -2.31 4.60
N LEU A 35 16.24 -2.53 3.63
CA LEU A 35 15.89 -2.55 2.22
C LEU A 35 14.87 -3.65 1.91
N TRP A 36 15.05 -4.83 2.48
CA TRP A 36 14.09 -5.92 2.33
C TRP A 36 12.73 -5.59 2.93
N TRP A 37 12.73 -4.87 4.07
CA TRP A 37 11.50 -4.37 4.68
C TRP A 37 10.79 -3.36 3.78
N PHE A 38 11.50 -2.44 3.15
CA PHE A 38 10.92 -1.41 2.30
C PHE A 38 10.58 -1.87 0.88
N LEU A 39 11.42 -2.72 0.28
CA LEU A 39 11.24 -3.19 -1.10
C LEU A 39 10.56 -4.55 -1.18
N GLY A 40 10.46 -5.26 -0.05
CA GLY A 40 9.71 -6.50 0.02
C GLY A 40 8.23 -6.28 -0.32
N PRO A 41 7.49 -7.33 -0.63
CA PRO A 41 6.06 -7.24 -0.98
C PRO A 41 5.21 -6.88 0.24
N HIS A 42 5.44 -5.69 0.80
CA HIS A 42 4.67 -5.16 1.90
C HIS A 42 3.42 -4.49 1.36
N GLY A 43 2.34 -5.03 1.66
CA GLY A 43 1.05 -4.53 1.26
C GLY A 43 0.42 -5.37 0.18
N ALA A 44 0.58 -6.65 0.37
CA ALA A 44 -0.32 -7.58 -0.25
C ALA A 44 -1.75 -7.16 0.11
N GLY A 45 -2.40 -6.43 -0.77
CA GLY A 45 -3.83 -6.22 -0.69
C GLY A 45 -4.53 -7.58 -0.67
N VAL A 46 -5.76 -7.60 -0.24
CA VAL A 46 -6.56 -8.82 -0.28
C VAL A 46 -6.86 -9.17 -1.74
N ALA A 47 -6.58 -10.39 -2.13
CA ALA A 47 -6.91 -10.86 -3.47
C ALA A 47 -8.42 -11.01 -3.62
N ALA A 48 -8.95 -10.55 -4.75
CA ALA A 48 -10.33 -10.81 -5.12
C ALA A 48 -10.54 -12.32 -5.34
N GLY A 49 -11.63 -12.83 -4.82
CA GLY A 49 -12.04 -14.20 -5.07
C GLY A 49 -12.64 -14.38 -6.47
N GLU A 50 -12.86 -15.60 -6.88
CA GLU A 50 -13.61 -15.88 -8.09
C GLU A 50 -15.10 -15.90 -7.78
N GLY A 51 -15.84 -14.99 -8.40
CA GLY A 51 -17.28 -14.94 -8.38
C GLY A 51 -17.90 -15.76 -9.52
N GLU A 52 -19.16 -15.53 -9.75
CA GLU A 52 -19.91 -16.19 -10.83
C GLU A 52 -19.33 -15.85 -12.22
N GLN A 53 -19.34 -16.81 -13.13
CA GLN A 53 -18.93 -16.66 -14.52
C GLN A 53 -17.45 -16.26 -14.73
N GLY A 54 -16.56 -16.61 -13.81
CA GLY A 54 -15.15 -16.27 -13.90
C GLY A 54 -14.85 -14.80 -13.64
N MET A 55 -15.81 -14.05 -13.14
CA MET A 55 -15.62 -12.66 -12.70
C MET A 55 -14.95 -12.63 -11.33
N GLN A 56 -13.95 -11.78 -11.18
CA GLN A 56 -13.34 -11.55 -9.88
C GLN A 56 -14.30 -10.76 -8.99
N GLU A 57 -14.44 -11.14 -7.74
CA GLU A 57 -15.38 -10.50 -6.83
C GLU A 57 -14.76 -10.31 -5.45
N ILE A 58 -15.02 -9.17 -4.83
CA ILE A 58 -14.64 -8.89 -3.46
C ILE A 58 -15.62 -7.91 -2.83
N THR A 59 -15.91 -8.12 -1.54
CA THR A 59 -16.71 -7.20 -0.74
C THR A 59 -15.81 -6.26 0.04
N ILE A 60 -16.08 -4.97 -0.07
CA ILE A 60 -15.39 -3.91 0.67
C ILE A 60 -16.35 -3.33 1.68
N THR A 61 -16.02 -3.42 2.96
CA THR A 61 -16.78 -2.80 4.03
C THR A 61 -16.39 -1.34 4.17
N VAL A 62 -17.38 -0.46 4.20
CA VAL A 62 -17.18 0.98 4.34
C VAL A 62 -17.59 1.40 5.74
N GLN A 63 -16.62 1.51 6.62
CA GLN A 63 -16.79 1.92 8.01
C GLN A 63 -15.54 2.68 8.48
N GLY A 64 -15.59 4.00 8.44
CA GLY A 64 -14.44 4.86 8.74
C GLY A 64 -13.30 4.77 7.72
N GLY A 65 -13.46 3.97 6.70
CA GLY A 65 -12.49 3.71 5.64
C GLY A 65 -12.95 2.52 4.81
N TYR A 66 -12.11 2.08 3.89
CA TYR A 66 -12.36 0.89 3.08
C TYR A 66 -11.60 -0.30 3.66
N ALA A 67 -12.29 -1.40 3.88
CA ALA A 67 -11.70 -2.64 4.36
C ALA A 67 -12.15 -3.82 3.46
N PRO A 68 -11.25 -4.40 2.66
CA PRO A 68 -9.84 -4.04 2.48
C PRO A 68 -9.65 -2.76 1.66
N ALA A 69 -8.62 -1.96 1.98
CA ALA A 69 -8.30 -0.75 1.25
C ALA A 69 -7.52 -1.02 -0.04
N ARG A 70 -6.80 -2.12 -0.09
CA ARG A 70 -6.09 -2.60 -1.28
C ARG A 70 -6.65 -3.93 -1.73
N VAL A 71 -7.07 -3.96 -2.99
CA VAL A 71 -7.63 -5.16 -3.62
C VAL A 71 -6.72 -5.57 -4.77
N ARG A 72 -6.25 -6.81 -4.75
CA ARG A 72 -5.47 -7.38 -5.86
C ARG A 72 -6.39 -8.13 -6.81
N VAL A 73 -6.26 -7.82 -8.08
CA VAL A 73 -7.02 -8.44 -9.15
C VAL A 73 -6.11 -8.79 -10.32
N LYS A 74 -6.59 -9.60 -11.23
CA LYS A 74 -5.88 -9.90 -12.48
C LYS A 74 -6.28 -8.89 -13.55
N ALA A 75 -5.29 -8.29 -14.22
CA ALA A 75 -5.53 -7.41 -15.35
C ALA A 75 -6.15 -8.16 -16.52
N GLY A 76 -6.95 -7.48 -17.32
CA GLY A 76 -7.63 -8.05 -18.47
C GLY A 76 -8.87 -8.89 -18.13
N ARG A 77 -9.23 -8.99 -16.85
CA ARG A 77 -10.44 -9.70 -16.41
C ARG A 77 -11.37 -8.73 -15.68
N PRO A 78 -12.70 -8.82 -15.92
CA PRO A 78 -13.64 -7.98 -15.20
C PRO A 78 -13.64 -8.29 -13.71
N VAL A 79 -13.82 -7.26 -12.90
CA VAL A 79 -13.92 -7.35 -11.44
C VAL A 79 -15.21 -6.70 -10.97
N ARG A 80 -15.88 -7.36 -10.04
CA ARG A 80 -17.04 -6.81 -9.34
C ARG A 80 -16.64 -6.45 -7.93
N LEU A 81 -16.76 -5.17 -7.60
CA LEU A 81 -16.56 -4.68 -6.25
C LEU A 81 -17.92 -4.47 -5.59
N LEU A 82 -18.12 -5.08 -4.43
CA LEU A 82 -19.32 -4.91 -3.62
C LEU A 82 -18.96 -4.02 -2.43
N PHE A 83 -19.59 -2.87 -2.35
CA PHE A 83 -19.41 -1.94 -1.23
C PHE A 83 -20.57 -2.07 -0.24
N HIS A 84 -20.26 -2.50 0.96
CA HIS A 84 -21.21 -2.57 2.06
C HIS A 84 -20.96 -1.40 3.01
N ARG A 85 -21.83 -0.40 2.94
CA ARG A 85 -21.72 0.80 3.77
C ARG A 85 -22.46 0.63 5.09
N THR A 86 -21.72 0.69 6.19
CA THR A 86 -22.26 0.71 7.56
C THR A 86 -22.04 2.06 8.25
N ASP A 87 -21.17 2.91 7.69
CA ASP A 87 -20.84 4.22 8.25
C ASP A 87 -21.91 5.26 7.87
N PRO A 88 -22.56 5.91 8.84
CA PRO A 88 -23.55 6.93 8.57
C PRO A 88 -22.98 8.26 8.07
N SER A 89 -21.65 8.42 8.07
CA SER A 89 -21.01 9.66 7.61
C SER A 89 -21.31 9.93 6.13
N GLY A 90 -21.73 11.16 5.81
CA GLY A 90 -21.91 11.59 4.43
C GLY A 90 -20.63 11.63 3.61
N CYS A 91 -19.46 11.62 4.27
CA CYS A 91 -18.16 11.59 3.59
C CYS A 91 -17.97 10.32 2.76
N VAL A 92 -18.55 9.21 3.16
CA VAL A 92 -18.43 7.91 2.49
C VAL A 92 -19.68 7.50 1.71
N ALA A 93 -20.55 8.46 1.43
CA ALA A 93 -21.78 8.22 0.68
C ALA A 93 -21.54 7.94 -0.81
N GLN A 94 -20.37 8.24 -1.32
CA GLN A 94 -20.02 8.08 -2.73
C GLN A 94 -18.58 7.59 -2.85
N VAL A 95 -18.32 6.69 -3.78
CA VAL A 95 -16.99 6.28 -4.18
C VAL A 95 -16.74 6.69 -5.64
N ILE A 96 -15.55 7.20 -5.91
CA ILE A 96 -15.14 7.69 -7.23
C ILE A 96 -13.94 6.87 -7.72
N PHE A 97 -14.02 6.42 -8.97
CA PHE A 97 -12.98 5.70 -9.69
C PHE A 97 -12.48 6.58 -10.84
N PRO A 98 -11.44 7.42 -10.61
CA PRO A 98 -11.01 8.40 -11.61
C PRO A 98 -10.55 7.77 -12.93
N ASP A 99 -9.77 6.69 -12.84
CA ASP A 99 -9.20 6.02 -14.02
C ASP A 99 -10.26 5.34 -14.91
N PHE A 100 -11.40 5.01 -14.33
CA PHE A 100 -12.54 4.43 -15.04
C PHE A 100 -13.62 5.47 -15.38
N GLN A 101 -13.46 6.70 -14.92
CA GLN A 101 -14.43 7.79 -15.06
C GLN A 101 -15.83 7.39 -14.56
N ARG A 102 -15.85 6.70 -13.43
CA ARG A 102 -17.09 6.20 -12.82
C ARG A 102 -17.19 6.61 -11.36
N SER A 103 -18.40 6.74 -10.92
CA SER A 103 -18.73 6.97 -9.52
C SER A 103 -19.91 6.10 -9.12
N LEU A 104 -19.99 5.80 -7.84
CA LEU A 104 -21.02 4.94 -7.29
C LEU A 104 -21.56 5.55 -6.00
N ASP A 105 -22.86 5.70 -5.90
CA ASP A 105 -23.53 6.12 -4.68
C ASP A 105 -23.72 4.90 -3.77
N LEU A 106 -23.40 5.08 -2.50
CA LEU A 106 -23.46 4.03 -1.50
C LEU A 106 -24.58 4.32 -0.48
N PRO A 107 -25.79 3.74 -0.65
CA PRO A 107 -26.84 3.86 0.34
C PRO A 107 -26.43 3.24 1.68
N LEU A 108 -26.79 3.88 2.79
CA LEU A 108 -26.48 3.40 4.12
C LEU A 108 -27.16 2.04 4.39
N GLY A 109 -26.37 1.10 4.90
CA GLY A 109 -26.85 -0.24 5.25
C GLY A 109 -27.08 -1.17 4.05
N ALA A 110 -26.78 -0.71 2.84
CA ALA A 110 -26.93 -1.51 1.63
C ALA A 110 -25.59 -1.95 1.06
N THR A 111 -25.63 -3.01 0.27
CA THR A 111 -24.48 -3.46 -0.54
C THR A 111 -24.73 -3.05 -1.97
N THR A 112 -23.80 -2.27 -2.52
CA THR A 112 -23.88 -1.77 -3.90
C THR A 112 -22.67 -2.30 -4.68
N SER A 113 -22.89 -2.77 -5.89
CA SER A 113 -21.85 -3.35 -6.72
C SER A 113 -21.51 -2.47 -7.92
N ILE A 114 -20.25 -2.52 -8.33
CA ILE A 114 -19.76 -1.91 -9.56
C ILE A 114 -18.84 -2.90 -10.28
N GLU A 115 -18.98 -2.99 -11.59
CA GLU A 115 -18.13 -3.80 -12.45
C GLU A 115 -17.12 -2.92 -13.16
N LEU A 116 -15.85 -3.30 -13.07
CA LEU A 116 -14.73 -2.59 -13.68
C LEU A 116 -13.88 -3.59 -14.46
N LEU A 117 -13.24 -3.08 -15.52
CA LEU A 117 -12.28 -3.85 -16.31
C LEU A 117 -10.92 -3.15 -16.29
N PRO A 118 -10.00 -3.54 -15.42
CA PRO A 118 -8.63 -3.05 -15.46
C PRO A 118 -7.87 -3.73 -16.58
N GLU A 119 -7.80 -3.10 -17.75
CA GLU A 119 -7.21 -3.68 -18.94
C GLU A 119 -5.70 -3.86 -18.85
N ARG A 120 -5.02 -3.00 -18.09
CA ARG A 120 -3.57 -2.99 -17.93
C ARG A 120 -3.16 -3.24 -16.49
N PRO A 121 -2.01 -3.91 -16.26
CA PRO A 121 -1.43 -3.97 -14.93
C PRO A 121 -1.12 -2.58 -14.40
N GLY A 122 -1.33 -2.37 -13.11
CA GLY A 122 -1.07 -1.11 -12.44
C GLY A 122 -1.97 -0.89 -11.25
N SER A 123 -1.82 0.28 -10.64
CA SER A 123 -2.61 0.71 -9.50
C SER A 123 -3.71 1.66 -9.96
N TYR A 124 -4.93 1.36 -9.59
CA TYR A 124 -6.12 2.16 -9.91
C TYR A 124 -6.72 2.67 -8.59
N PRO A 125 -6.42 3.91 -8.20
CA PRO A 125 -6.93 4.44 -6.94
C PRO A 125 -8.44 4.73 -7.02
N PHE A 126 -9.10 4.59 -5.89
CA PHE A 126 -10.46 5.07 -5.70
C PHE A 126 -10.57 5.81 -4.37
N HIS A 127 -11.52 6.71 -4.26
CA HIS A 127 -11.68 7.54 -3.07
C HIS A 127 -13.14 7.94 -2.87
N CYS A 128 -13.47 8.40 -1.67
CA CYS A 128 -14.79 9.00 -1.40
C CYS A 128 -14.92 10.37 -2.06
N GLY A 129 -16.14 10.91 -2.07
CA GLY A 129 -16.42 12.20 -2.70
C GLY A 129 -15.54 13.36 -2.23
N MET A 130 -15.09 13.35 -0.97
CA MET A 130 -14.21 14.36 -0.39
C MET A 130 -12.74 13.96 -0.39
N ALA A 131 -12.39 12.82 -0.95
CA ALA A 131 -11.04 12.24 -1.02
C ALA A 131 -10.36 12.05 0.34
N MET A 132 -11.11 11.98 1.43
CA MET A 132 -10.59 11.72 2.77
C MET A 132 -10.35 10.24 3.03
N VAL A 133 -11.13 9.38 2.40
CA VAL A 133 -11.00 7.92 2.45
C VAL A 133 -10.55 7.42 1.10
N ARG A 134 -9.50 6.61 1.07
CA ARG A 134 -8.87 6.14 -0.16
C ARG A 134 -8.63 4.65 -0.14
N GLY A 135 -8.68 4.06 -1.31
CA GLY A 135 -8.30 2.69 -1.56
C GLY A 135 -7.69 2.55 -2.93
N SER A 136 -7.24 1.36 -3.28
CA SER A 136 -6.68 1.09 -4.60
C SER A 136 -6.99 -0.33 -5.06
N LEU A 137 -7.17 -0.44 -6.37
CA LEU A 137 -7.29 -1.70 -7.08
C LEU A 137 -5.94 -1.96 -7.75
N GLU A 138 -5.26 -3.00 -7.29
CA GLU A 138 -3.95 -3.40 -7.81
C GLU A 138 -4.12 -4.52 -8.83
N ALA A 139 -3.94 -4.20 -10.11
CA ALA A 139 -4.05 -5.17 -11.20
C ALA A 139 -2.67 -5.74 -11.55
N GLU A 140 -2.60 -7.05 -11.67
CA GLU A 140 -1.38 -7.79 -11.99
C GLU A 140 -1.43 -8.44 -13.38
#